data_52de703b62410a6c741eac700afa05a1
#
_entry.id   52de703b62410a6c741eac700afa05a1
#
_cell.length_a   1.000
_cell.length_b   1.000
_cell.length_c   1.000
_cell.angle_alpha   90.00
_cell.angle_beta   90.00
_cell.angle_gamma   90.00
#
_symmetry.space_group_name_H-M   'P 1'
#
loop_
_entity.id
_entity.type
_entity.pdbx_description
1 polymer ?
#
loop_
_entity_poly.entity_id
_entity_poly.type
_entity_poly.pdbx_seq_one_letter_code
_entity_poly.pdbx_strand_id
1 'polypeptide(L)'
;MKKLLYIVAAVLLLAGCSEDREHILKVYNWADYIDEELIDEFEVWYEEQTGEPVEIIYQTFDINETMLSKIELGHEDYDVVCPSDYIIERMLKSDLLLPLHMDFGDTPNYLDNIAPYITEKMGHVQGNGKNANDYAVGYMWGTTGILYNEAYVTAEEASSWDLMFDQRLRDKIFVKDAFRDVYSPMLIYAKTLEAREAGLLGEDETLSIETIRELMY
;
A
#
# COMPACT_ATOMS: atom_id res chain seq x y z
N MET A 1 56.61 6.29 -14.52
CA MET A 1 55.98 4.96 -14.43
C MET A 1 55.12 4.80 -13.18
N LYS A 2 55.63 5.07 -11.94
CA LYS A 2 54.82 4.92 -10.72
C LYS A 2 53.55 5.78 -10.67
N LYS A 3 53.59 7.06 -11.12
CA LYS A 3 52.42 7.94 -11.18
C LYS A 3 51.35 7.47 -12.19
N LEU A 4 51.75 6.87 -13.30
CA LEU A 4 50.85 6.30 -14.29
C LEU A 4 50.14 5.04 -13.73
N LEU A 5 50.87 4.24 -12.94
CA LEU A 5 50.30 3.05 -12.28
C LEU A 5 49.23 3.41 -11.24
N TYR A 6 49.41 4.51 -10.49
CA TYR A 6 48.42 5.00 -9.55
C TYR A 6 47.16 5.54 -10.25
N ILE A 7 47.32 6.20 -11.39
CA ILE A 7 46.17 6.70 -12.19
C ILE A 7 45.38 5.52 -12.76
N VAL A 8 46.04 4.50 -13.29
CA VAL A 8 45.39 3.30 -13.82
C VAL A 8 44.73 2.52 -12.69
N ALA A 9 45.33 2.40 -11.50
CA ALA A 9 44.70 1.77 -10.35
C ALA A 9 43.49 2.57 -9.83
N ALA A 10 43.56 3.92 -9.84
CA ALA A 10 42.43 4.77 -9.45
C ALA A 10 41.27 4.69 -10.46
N VAL A 11 41.54 4.58 -11.75
CA VAL A 11 40.50 4.40 -12.79
C VAL A 11 39.84 3.02 -12.70
N LEU A 12 40.63 1.98 -12.35
CA LEU A 12 40.08 0.63 -12.15
C LEU A 12 39.23 0.54 -10.88
N LEU A 13 39.46 1.37 -9.86
CA LEU A 13 38.63 1.45 -8.66
C LEU A 13 37.33 2.27 -8.88
N LEU A 14 37.27 3.07 -9.93
CA LEU A 14 36.08 3.82 -10.35
C LEU A 14 35.18 3.03 -11.33
N ALA A 15 35.66 1.91 -11.87
CA ALA A 15 34.83 0.90 -12.52
C ALA A 15 34.11 0.09 -11.44
N GLY A 16 33.41 0.80 -10.54
CA GLY A 16 32.48 0.21 -9.60
C GLY A 16 31.42 -0.54 -10.41
N CYS A 17 31.09 -1.74 -9.99
CA CYS A 17 29.96 -2.50 -10.47
C CYS A 17 28.74 -1.57 -10.53
N SER A 18 28.35 -1.11 -11.71
CA SER A 18 26.95 -0.82 -11.92
C SER A 18 26.28 -2.19 -11.79
N GLU A 19 25.47 -2.41 -10.77
CA GLU A 19 24.56 -3.55 -10.79
C GLU A 19 23.87 -3.51 -12.15
N ASP A 20 23.89 -4.63 -12.83
CA ASP A 20 23.13 -4.79 -14.07
C ASP A 20 21.65 -4.82 -13.66
N ARG A 21 20.98 -3.69 -13.83
CA ARG A 21 19.58 -3.49 -13.44
C ARG A 21 18.58 -4.00 -14.49
N GLU A 22 19.10 -4.39 -15.66
CA GLU A 22 18.27 -4.76 -16.81
C GLU A 22 17.37 -5.97 -16.52
N HIS A 23 17.85 -6.89 -15.66
CA HIS A 23 17.14 -8.12 -15.31
C HIS A 23 16.75 -8.20 -13.83
N ILE A 24 16.72 -7.08 -13.11
CA ILE A 24 16.35 -7.03 -11.70
C ILE A 24 15.02 -6.29 -11.54
N LEU A 25 14.05 -6.93 -10.87
CA LEU A 25 12.79 -6.32 -10.46
C LEU A 25 12.74 -6.18 -8.93
N LYS A 26 12.78 -4.95 -8.42
CA LYS A 26 12.70 -4.66 -6.98
C LYS A 26 11.26 -4.42 -6.57
N VAL A 27 10.72 -5.33 -5.75
CA VAL A 27 9.34 -5.28 -5.25
C VAL A 27 9.35 -4.99 -3.75
N TYR A 28 8.55 -4.01 -3.31
CA TYR A 28 8.39 -3.63 -1.92
C TYR A 28 6.93 -3.72 -1.52
N ASN A 29 6.57 -4.76 -0.77
CA ASN A 29 5.20 -5.13 -0.45
C ASN A 29 4.97 -5.22 1.07
N TRP A 30 3.73 -5.35 1.49
CA TRP A 30 3.37 -5.72 2.85
C TRP A 30 3.92 -7.10 3.20
N ALA A 31 4.31 -7.28 4.46
CA ALA A 31 4.55 -8.60 5.00
C ALA A 31 3.24 -9.44 4.92
N ASP A 32 3.38 -10.73 4.67
CA ASP A 32 2.30 -11.73 4.63
C ASP A 32 1.19 -11.48 3.57
N TYR A 33 1.45 -10.67 2.53
CA TYR A 33 0.46 -10.36 1.47
C TYR A 33 0.65 -11.16 0.19
N ILE A 34 1.64 -12.02 0.12
CA ILE A 34 1.91 -12.88 -1.04
C ILE A 34 2.36 -14.27 -0.54
N ASP A 35 2.03 -15.28 -1.29
CA ASP A 35 2.71 -16.57 -1.17
C ASP A 35 4.10 -16.42 -1.80
N GLU A 36 5.14 -16.57 -0.99
CA GLU A 36 6.52 -16.35 -1.46
C GLU A 36 6.96 -17.37 -2.53
N GLU A 37 6.31 -18.53 -2.63
CA GLU A 37 6.55 -19.48 -3.72
C GLU A 37 6.23 -18.87 -5.09
N LEU A 38 5.28 -17.92 -5.15
CA LEU A 38 4.92 -17.21 -6.39
C LEU A 38 6.05 -16.33 -6.94
N ILE A 39 7.03 -15.97 -6.12
CA ILE A 39 8.18 -15.17 -6.57
C ILE A 39 9.02 -16.00 -7.54
N ASP A 40 9.41 -17.20 -7.11
CA ASP A 40 10.18 -18.13 -7.94
C ASP A 40 9.39 -18.56 -9.18
N GLU A 41 8.07 -18.81 -9.01
CA GLU A 41 7.18 -19.15 -10.13
C GLU A 41 7.07 -18.03 -11.15
N PHE A 42 7.05 -16.77 -10.70
CA PHE A 42 6.99 -15.60 -11.59
C PHE A 42 8.27 -15.46 -12.42
N GLU A 43 9.43 -15.66 -11.84
CA GLU A 43 10.71 -15.61 -12.57
C GLU A 43 10.72 -16.60 -13.73
N VAL A 44 10.29 -17.84 -13.47
CA VAL A 44 10.17 -18.91 -14.50
C VAL A 44 9.13 -18.51 -15.56
N TRP A 45 7.95 -18.07 -15.12
CA TRP A 45 6.87 -17.65 -16.02
C TRP A 45 7.30 -16.47 -16.90
N TYR A 46 8.01 -15.49 -16.34
CA TYR A 46 8.45 -14.32 -17.07
C TYR A 46 9.44 -14.69 -18.18
N GLU A 47 10.43 -15.54 -17.87
CA GLU A 47 11.38 -16.03 -18.85
C GLU A 47 10.70 -16.84 -19.96
N GLU A 48 9.70 -17.67 -19.62
CA GLU A 48 8.90 -18.41 -20.62
C GLU A 48 8.09 -17.47 -21.54
N GLN A 49 7.57 -16.34 -21.03
CA GLN A 49 6.76 -15.40 -21.82
C GLN A 49 7.61 -14.48 -22.69
N THR A 50 8.74 -14.03 -22.17
CA THR A 50 9.54 -12.95 -22.79
C THR A 50 10.82 -13.46 -23.46
N GLY A 51 11.33 -14.61 -23.03
CA GLY A 51 12.67 -15.12 -23.40
C GLY A 51 13.81 -14.43 -22.66
N GLU A 52 13.52 -13.54 -21.72
CA GLU A 52 14.49 -12.77 -20.92
C GLU A 52 14.37 -13.19 -19.45
N PRO A 53 15.48 -13.46 -18.74
CA PRO A 53 15.44 -13.78 -17.33
C PRO A 53 15.10 -12.54 -16.49
N VAL A 54 14.51 -12.74 -15.30
CA VAL A 54 14.34 -11.69 -14.30
C VAL A 54 14.70 -12.25 -12.92
N GLU A 55 15.40 -11.46 -12.11
CA GLU A 55 15.65 -11.72 -10.68
C GLU A 55 14.78 -10.78 -9.85
N ILE A 56 13.97 -11.32 -8.93
CA ILE A 56 13.12 -10.52 -8.07
C ILE A 56 13.81 -10.27 -6.72
N ILE A 57 14.09 -9.00 -6.43
CA ILE A 57 14.50 -8.57 -5.09
C ILE A 57 13.23 -8.17 -4.32
N TYR A 58 12.71 -9.11 -3.53
CA TYR A 58 11.50 -8.92 -2.75
C TYR A 58 11.83 -8.41 -1.35
N GLN A 59 11.24 -7.28 -0.95
CA GLN A 59 11.35 -6.69 0.38
C GLN A 59 9.97 -6.44 0.96
N THR A 60 9.88 -6.44 2.30
CA THR A 60 8.60 -6.24 2.98
C THR A 60 8.64 -5.05 3.95
N PHE A 61 7.45 -4.51 4.24
CA PHE A 61 7.23 -3.49 5.26
C PHE A 61 5.94 -3.78 6.04
N ASP A 62 5.84 -3.21 7.23
CA ASP A 62 4.67 -3.32 8.13
C ASP A 62 3.94 -1.98 8.31
N ILE A 63 4.60 -0.86 8.00
CA ILE A 63 4.08 0.49 8.23
C ILE A 63 4.26 1.33 6.97
N ASN A 64 3.16 1.85 6.42
CA ASN A 64 3.12 2.69 5.22
C ASN A 64 4.03 3.93 5.31
N GLU A 65 4.03 4.62 6.43
CA GLU A 65 4.81 5.85 6.63
C GLU A 65 6.31 5.58 6.64
N THR A 66 6.71 4.44 7.20
CA THR A 66 8.12 4.01 7.18
C THR A 66 8.56 3.67 5.75
N MET A 67 7.72 2.95 5.01
CA MET A 67 7.97 2.63 3.61
C MET A 67 8.12 3.90 2.78
N LEU A 68 7.16 4.84 2.90
CA LEU A 68 7.20 6.11 2.15
C LEU A 68 8.44 6.92 2.50
N SER A 69 8.79 7.03 3.79
CA SER A 69 9.99 7.76 4.23
C SER A 69 11.28 7.14 3.67
N LYS A 70 11.33 5.82 3.53
CA LYS A 70 12.48 5.13 2.92
C LYS A 70 12.63 5.50 1.45
N ILE A 71 11.53 5.63 0.71
CA ILE A 71 11.54 6.06 -0.68
C ILE A 71 11.90 7.55 -0.81
N GLU A 72 11.22 8.43 -0.04
CA GLU A 72 11.40 9.88 -0.14
C GLU A 72 12.80 10.34 0.31
N LEU A 73 13.32 9.80 1.40
CA LEU A 73 14.57 10.24 2.04
C LEU A 73 15.75 9.32 1.71
N GLY A 74 15.50 8.03 1.56
CA GLY A 74 16.53 7.04 1.25
C GLY A 74 16.90 6.99 -0.22
N HIS A 75 16.07 7.57 -1.10
CA HIS A 75 16.22 7.49 -2.56
C HIS A 75 16.38 6.04 -3.05
N GLU A 76 15.66 5.12 -2.38
CA GLU A 76 15.63 3.73 -2.78
C GLU A 76 14.87 3.58 -4.10
N ASP A 77 15.44 2.83 -5.02
CA ASP A 77 14.93 2.65 -6.39
C ASP A 77 14.11 1.36 -6.51
N TYR A 78 12.90 1.38 -6.04
CA TYR A 78 11.94 0.28 -6.24
C TYR A 78 11.26 0.40 -7.61
N ASP A 79 11.02 -0.75 -8.26
CA ASP A 79 10.25 -0.82 -9.50
C ASP A 79 8.76 -0.94 -9.21
N VAL A 80 8.40 -1.71 -8.17
CA VAL A 80 7.02 -1.90 -7.74
C VAL A 80 6.91 -1.71 -6.23
N VAL A 81 5.94 -0.90 -5.79
CA VAL A 81 5.59 -0.72 -4.39
C VAL A 81 4.10 -0.97 -4.18
N CYS A 82 3.72 -1.57 -3.05
CA CYS A 82 2.34 -1.93 -2.75
C CYS A 82 1.81 -1.22 -1.49
N PRO A 83 1.63 0.10 -1.49
CA PRO A 83 1.11 0.84 -0.35
C PRO A 83 -0.41 0.84 -0.29
N SER A 84 -0.96 1.37 0.80
CA SER A 84 -2.38 1.72 0.88
C SER A 84 -2.72 2.92 0.00
N ASP A 85 -3.99 3.07 -0.35
CA ASP A 85 -4.54 4.09 -1.26
C ASP A 85 -4.19 5.53 -0.86
N TYR A 86 -4.24 5.86 0.43
CA TYR A 86 -3.88 7.20 0.91
C TYR A 86 -2.39 7.54 0.76
N ILE A 87 -1.54 6.53 0.73
CA ILE A 87 -0.11 6.70 0.39
C ILE A 87 0.06 6.89 -1.11
N ILE A 88 -0.69 6.16 -1.94
CA ILE A 88 -0.70 6.40 -3.39
C ILE A 88 -1.07 7.85 -3.67
N GLU A 89 -2.09 8.40 -2.99
CA GLU A 89 -2.44 9.82 -3.11
C GLU A 89 -1.25 10.75 -2.77
N ARG A 90 -0.54 10.47 -1.68
CA ARG A 90 0.66 11.25 -1.30
C ARG A 90 1.78 11.11 -2.34
N MET A 91 2.03 9.91 -2.84
CA MET A 91 3.05 9.66 -3.86
C MET A 91 2.71 10.36 -5.18
N LEU A 92 1.42 10.42 -5.57
CA LEU A 92 0.97 11.21 -6.73
C LEU A 92 1.23 12.70 -6.54
N LYS A 93 0.95 13.24 -5.34
CA LYS A 93 1.19 14.65 -4.99
C LYS A 93 2.68 15.01 -5.00
N SER A 94 3.55 14.05 -4.67
CA SER A 94 5.01 14.21 -4.61
C SER A 94 5.72 13.78 -5.90
N ASP A 95 4.99 13.44 -6.97
CA ASP A 95 5.54 12.99 -8.25
C ASP A 95 6.48 11.76 -8.14
N LEU A 96 6.20 10.85 -7.21
CA LEU A 96 7.02 9.65 -6.94
C LEU A 96 6.63 8.43 -7.78
N LEU A 97 5.52 8.50 -8.53
CA LEU A 97 5.01 7.40 -9.33
C LEU A 97 5.20 7.66 -10.81
N LEU A 98 5.59 6.63 -11.53
CA LEU A 98 5.57 6.61 -13.00
C LEU A 98 4.20 6.15 -13.50
N PRO A 99 3.71 6.69 -14.62
CA PRO A 99 2.47 6.20 -15.21
C PRO A 99 2.62 4.76 -15.68
N LEU A 100 1.53 4.00 -15.59
CA LEU A 100 1.47 2.65 -16.13
C LEU A 100 1.60 2.70 -17.65
N HIS A 101 2.45 1.85 -18.20
CA HIS A 101 2.48 1.59 -19.63
C HIS A 101 1.36 0.61 -19.96
N MET A 102 0.43 1.02 -20.83
CA MET A 102 -0.72 0.19 -21.22
C MET A 102 -0.45 -0.69 -22.45
N ASP A 103 0.75 -0.57 -23.03
CA ASP A 103 1.22 -1.47 -24.08
C ASP A 103 2.03 -2.60 -23.45
N PHE A 104 1.42 -3.76 -23.37
CA PHE A 104 2.03 -4.96 -22.76
C PHE A 104 2.79 -5.82 -23.78
N GLY A 105 2.86 -5.38 -25.07
CA GLY A 105 3.47 -6.16 -26.13
C GLY A 105 2.81 -7.52 -26.27
N ASP A 106 3.62 -8.58 -26.28
CA ASP A 106 3.16 -9.97 -26.38
C ASP A 106 2.85 -10.60 -24.99
N THR A 107 3.07 -9.89 -23.88
CA THR A 107 2.74 -10.38 -22.53
C THR A 107 1.25 -10.24 -22.24
N PRO A 108 0.65 -11.18 -21.48
CA PRO A 108 -0.76 -11.10 -21.13
C PRO A 108 -1.09 -9.85 -20.32
N ASN A 109 -2.20 -9.18 -20.65
CA ASN A 109 -2.73 -8.08 -19.86
C ASN A 109 -3.82 -8.60 -18.92
N TYR A 110 -3.55 -8.52 -17.62
CA TYR A 110 -4.48 -8.95 -16.56
C TYR A 110 -5.25 -7.81 -15.90
N LEU A 111 -5.15 -6.57 -16.39
CA LEU A 111 -5.86 -5.43 -15.80
C LEU A 111 -7.39 -5.61 -15.84
N ASP A 112 -7.93 -6.30 -16.84
CA ASP A 112 -9.34 -6.61 -16.93
C ASP A 112 -9.83 -7.59 -15.84
N ASN A 113 -8.91 -8.26 -15.14
CA ASN A 113 -9.23 -9.13 -14.00
C ASN A 113 -9.47 -8.36 -12.70
N ILE A 114 -9.18 -7.06 -12.67
CA ILE A 114 -9.43 -6.22 -11.49
C ILE A 114 -10.95 -6.03 -11.34
N ALA A 115 -11.46 -6.28 -10.14
CA ALA A 115 -12.87 -6.07 -9.85
C ALA A 115 -13.27 -4.60 -10.16
N PRO A 116 -14.37 -4.36 -10.91
CA PRO A 116 -14.79 -3.01 -11.29
C PRO A 116 -14.97 -2.07 -10.10
N TYR A 117 -15.42 -2.60 -8.96
CA TYR A 117 -15.52 -1.86 -7.70
C TYR A 117 -14.17 -1.25 -7.26
N ILE A 118 -13.07 -2.00 -7.40
CA ILE A 118 -11.73 -1.52 -7.02
C ILE A 118 -11.27 -0.40 -7.95
N THR A 119 -11.46 -0.58 -9.27
CA THR A 119 -11.15 0.45 -10.26
C THR A 119 -11.96 1.74 -10.00
N GLU A 120 -13.25 1.62 -9.65
CA GLU A 120 -14.09 2.77 -9.26
C GLU A 120 -13.52 3.47 -8.02
N LYS A 121 -13.16 2.73 -6.95
CA LYS A 121 -12.59 3.31 -5.73
C LYS A 121 -11.23 3.97 -5.97
N MET A 122 -10.36 3.33 -6.73
CA MET A 122 -9.07 3.90 -7.12
C MET A 122 -9.23 5.18 -7.95
N GLY A 123 -10.29 5.29 -8.75
CA GLY A 123 -10.62 6.50 -9.52
C GLY A 123 -10.88 7.75 -8.67
N HIS A 124 -11.20 7.56 -7.38
CA HIS A 124 -11.35 8.67 -6.42
C HIS A 124 -10.02 9.11 -5.78
N VAL A 125 -8.95 8.32 -5.93
CA VAL A 125 -7.63 8.65 -5.41
C VAL A 125 -6.90 9.52 -6.42
N GLN A 126 -6.64 10.78 -6.06
CA GLN A 126 -6.08 11.78 -6.97
C GLN A 126 -5.01 12.64 -6.28
N GLY A 127 -4.02 13.07 -7.03
CA GLY A 127 -2.98 13.98 -6.54
C GLY A 127 -2.28 14.70 -7.68
N ASN A 128 -2.04 15.99 -7.54
CA ASN A 128 -1.33 16.80 -8.52
C ASN A 128 -1.90 16.72 -9.96
N GLY A 129 -3.25 16.61 -10.09
CA GLY A 129 -3.92 16.48 -11.38
C GLY A 129 -3.82 15.07 -12.02
N LYS A 130 -3.29 14.09 -11.28
CA LYS A 130 -3.13 12.68 -11.68
C LYS A 130 -4.21 11.83 -11.04
N ASN A 131 -4.64 10.77 -11.72
CA ASN A 131 -5.59 9.76 -11.20
C ASN A 131 -4.84 8.46 -10.89
N ALA A 132 -5.16 7.80 -9.78
CA ALA A 132 -4.46 6.60 -9.37
C ALA A 132 -4.55 5.45 -10.38
N ASN A 133 -5.66 5.33 -11.11
CA ASN A 133 -5.81 4.28 -12.13
C ASN A 133 -4.80 4.39 -13.29
N ASP A 134 -4.19 5.56 -13.49
CA ASP A 134 -3.14 5.75 -14.49
C ASP A 134 -1.74 5.39 -13.98
N TYR A 135 -1.58 5.14 -12.66
CA TYR A 135 -0.30 4.98 -11.99
C TYR A 135 -0.21 3.73 -11.10
N ALA A 136 -1.34 3.12 -10.79
CA ALA A 136 -1.40 1.99 -9.85
C ALA A 136 -2.52 1.02 -10.23
N VAL A 137 -2.33 -0.23 -9.81
CA VAL A 137 -3.29 -1.32 -10.00
C VAL A 137 -3.78 -1.76 -8.63
N GLY A 138 -5.10 -1.93 -8.45
CA GLY A 138 -5.65 -2.46 -7.21
C GLY A 138 -5.23 -3.90 -7.00
N TYR A 139 -4.52 -4.17 -5.91
CA TYR A 139 -3.96 -5.49 -5.58
C TYR A 139 -4.83 -6.25 -4.58
N MET A 140 -5.05 -5.65 -3.40
CA MET A 140 -5.87 -6.21 -2.34
C MET A 140 -6.77 -5.14 -1.73
N TRP A 141 -7.89 -5.56 -1.21
CA TRP A 141 -8.76 -4.72 -0.40
C TRP A 141 -9.35 -5.54 0.74
N GLY A 142 -9.77 -4.86 1.78
CA GLY A 142 -10.37 -5.51 2.93
C GLY A 142 -11.20 -4.53 3.76
N THR A 143 -11.83 -5.06 4.79
CA THR A 143 -12.59 -4.31 5.78
C THR A 143 -11.91 -4.38 7.13
N THR A 144 -11.99 -3.29 7.89
CA THR A 144 -11.59 -3.29 9.30
C THR A 144 -12.79 -3.68 10.16
N GLY A 145 -12.56 -4.55 11.13
CA GLY A 145 -13.61 -5.05 12.02
C GLY A 145 -13.07 -5.38 13.41
N ILE A 146 -13.97 -5.81 14.28
CA ILE A 146 -13.68 -6.22 15.64
C ILE A 146 -13.54 -7.75 15.67
N LEU A 147 -12.35 -8.24 16.03
CA LEU A 147 -12.14 -9.63 16.41
C LEU A 147 -12.28 -9.75 17.92
N TYR A 148 -13.15 -10.63 18.40
CA TYR A 148 -13.43 -10.77 19.82
C TYR A 148 -13.38 -12.23 20.28
N ASN A 149 -13.17 -12.42 21.58
CA ASN A 149 -13.21 -13.73 22.22
C ASN A 149 -14.61 -13.96 22.81
N GLU A 150 -15.34 -14.94 22.29
CA GLU A 150 -16.71 -15.28 22.68
C GLU A 150 -16.84 -15.69 24.16
N ALA A 151 -15.75 -16.03 24.84
CA ALA A 151 -15.76 -16.31 26.26
C ALA A 151 -15.96 -15.04 27.13
N TYR A 152 -15.76 -13.85 26.58
CA TYR A 152 -15.78 -12.57 27.32
C TYR A 152 -16.72 -11.53 26.72
N VAL A 153 -17.01 -11.63 25.43
CA VAL A 153 -17.78 -10.66 24.67
C VAL A 153 -18.78 -11.41 23.80
N THR A 154 -20.01 -10.96 23.77
CA THR A 154 -21.06 -11.54 22.92
C THR A 154 -21.03 -10.96 21.51
N ALA A 155 -21.62 -11.66 20.55
CA ALA A 155 -21.77 -11.18 19.18
C ALA A 155 -22.56 -9.86 19.09
N GLU A 156 -23.56 -9.68 19.98
CA GLU A 156 -24.35 -8.45 20.06
C GLU A 156 -23.47 -7.26 20.50
N GLU A 157 -22.68 -7.43 21.56
CA GLU A 157 -21.73 -6.40 22.02
C GLU A 157 -20.67 -6.07 20.94
N ALA A 158 -20.18 -7.08 20.20
CA ALA A 158 -19.20 -6.91 19.14
C ALA A 158 -19.77 -6.34 17.83
N SER A 159 -21.08 -6.16 17.72
CA SER A 159 -21.74 -5.59 16.55
C SER A 159 -21.58 -4.06 16.44
N SER A 160 -21.09 -3.41 17.49
CA SER A 160 -20.87 -1.97 17.55
C SER A 160 -19.45 -1.62 17.93
N TRP A 161 -18.92 -0.52 17.36
CA TRP A 161 -17.66 0.09 17.75
C TRP A 161 -17.68 0.63 19.20
N ASP A 162 -18.85 0.72 19.86
CA ASP A 162 -18.97 1.04 21.30
C ASP A 162 -18.11 0.12 22.16
N LEU A 163 -17.94 -1.13 21.72
CA LEU A 163 -17.11 -2.11 22.41
C LEU A 163 -15.68 -1.62 22.66
N MET A 164 -15.12 -0.80 21.77
CA MET A 164 -13.77 -0.26 21.90
C MET A 164 -13.65 0.73 23.06
N PHE A 165 -14.77 1.25 23.56
CA PHE A 165 -14.83 2.22 24.67
C PHE A 165 -15.37 1.59 25.97
N ASP A 166 -15.67 0.30 25.97
CA ASP A 166 -16.17 -0.40 27.15
C ASP A 166 -15.12 -0.50 28.26
N GLN A 167 -15.39 0.12 29.39
CA GLN A 167 -14.48 0.15 30.54
C GLN A 167 -14.18 -1.25 31.12
N ARG A 168 -15.04 -2.24 30.89
CA ARG A 168 -14.80 -3.64 31.30
C ARG A 168 -13.62 -4.25 30.58
N LEU A 169 -13.33 -3.75 29.37
CA LEU A 169 -12.25 -4.23 28.48
C LEU A 169 -10.99 -3.38 28.58
N ARG A 170 -10.92 -2.46 29.54
CA ARG A 170 -9.73 -1.65 29.75
C ARG A 170 -8.50 -2.55 29.92
N ASP A 171 -7.42 -2.20 29.22
CA ASP A 171 -6.15 -2.93 29.17
C ASP A 171 -6.25 -4.36 28.57
N LYS A 172 -7.35 -4.66 27.84
CA LYS A 172 -7.59 -5.95 27.16
C LYS A 172 -7.87 -5.81 25.68
N ILE A 173 -7.83 -4.59 25.16
CA ILE A 173 -8.05 -4.27 23.76
C ILE A 173 -6.69 -4.17 23.09
N PHE A 174 -6.53 -4.87 21.97
CA PHE A 174 -5.38 -4.79 21.10
C PHE A 174 -5.77 -4.10 19.81
N VAL A 175 -4.96 -3.20 19.33
CA VAL A 175 -5.16 -2.50 18.07
C VAL A 175 -3.90 -2.64 17.22
N LYS A 176 -4.06 -2.55 15.91
CA LYS A 176 -2.93 -2.54 14.98
C LYS A 176 -2.03 -1.33 15.25
N ASP A 177 -0.73 -1.49 15.17
CA ASP A 177 0.25 -0.39 15.27
C ASP A 177 0.31 0.36 13.94
N ALA A 178 -0.82 0.93 13.53
CA ALA A 178 -0.98 1.74 12.33
C ALA A 178 -1.98 2.86 12.60
N PHE A 179 -1.48 4.10 12.65
CA PHE A 179 -2.28 5.25 13.06
C PHE A 179 -3.58 5.38 12.27
N ARG A 180 -3.50 5.33 10.94
CA ARG A 180 -4.68 5.48 10.07
C ARG A 180 -5.69 4.37 10.25
N ASP A 181 -5.24 3.13 10.38
CA ASP A 181 -6.11 1.96 10.51
C ASP A 181 -6.91 1.97 11.82
N VAL A 182 -6.39 2.63 12.86
CA VAL A 182 -7.05 2.73 14.17
C VAL A 182 -7.80 4.04 14.34
N TYR A 183 -7.13 5.16 14.07
CA TYR A 183 -7.69 6.49 14.29
C TYR A 183 -8.89 6.77 13.38
N SER A 184 -8.80 6.41 12.11
CA SER A 184 -9.83 6.71 11.13
C SER A 184 -11.18 6.09 11.45
N PRO A 185 -11.30 4.77 11.71
CA PRO A 185 -12.58 4.17 12.12
C PRO A 185 -13.16 4.80 13.38
N MET A 186 -12.31 5.10 14.37
CA MET A 186 -12.76 5.70 15.62
C MET A 186 -13.25 7.13 15.42
N LEU A 187 -12.58 7.92 14.59
CA LEU A 187 -13.01 9.27 14.26
C LEU A 187 -14.35 9.25 13.51
N ILE A 188 -14.49 8.41 12.49
CA ILE A 188 -15.73 8.26 11.72
C ILE A 188 -16.87 7.85 12.66
N TYR A 189 -16.62 6.89 13.55
CA TYR A 189 -17.59 6.45 14.53
C TYR A 189 -18.04 7.58 15.47
N ALA A 190 -17.09 8.30 16.08
CA ALA A 190 -17.39 9.41 16.97
C ALA A 190 -18.18 10.52 16.25
N LYS A 191 -17.82 10.86 15.01
CA LYS A 191 -18.53 11.86 14.21
C LYS A 191 -19.93 11.40 13.77
N THR A 192 -20.10 10.10 13.54
CA THR A 192 -21.41 9.51 13.27
C THR A 192 -22.34 9.67 14.49
N LEU A 193 -21.83 9.41 15.70
CA LEU A 193 -22.59 9.61 16.94
C LEU A 193 -22.97 11.09 17.16
N GLU A 194 -22.00 12.00 17.00
CA GLU A 194 -22.25 13.45 17.10
C GLU A 194 -23.35 13.90 16.12
N ALA A 195 -23.32 13.42 14.88
CA ALA A 195 -24.32 13.78 13.86
C ALA A 195 -25.71 13.22 14.20
N ARG A 196 -25.79 12.00 14.75
CA ARG A 196 -27.06 11.41 15.21
C ARG A 196 -27.63 12.16 16.41
N GLU A 197 -26.82 12.49 17.40
CA GLU A 197 -27.22 13.30 18.56
C GLU A 197 -27.74 14.69 18.17
N ALA A 198 -27.14 15.28 17.13
CA ALA A 198 -27.59 16.56 16.57
C ALA A 198 -28.85 16.44 15.69
N GLY A 199 -29.36 15.24 15.42
CA GLY A 199 -30.49 15.00 14.52
C GLY A 199 -30.18 15.23 13.04
N LEU A 200 -28.90 15.24 12.67
CA LEU A 200 -28.43 15.42 11.29
C LEU A 200 -28.33 14.11 10.54
N LEU A 201 -28.37 12.98 11.24
CA LEU A 201 -28.22 11.64 10.69
C LEU A 201 -29.23 10.69 11.37
N GLY A 202 -29.91 9.83 10.62
CA GLY A 202 -30.79 8.80 11.14
C GLY A 202 -30.02 7.63 11.78
N GLU A 203 -30.72 6.76 12.52
CA GLU A 203 -30.09 5.64 13.23
C GLU A 203 -29.37 4.67 12.27
N ASP A 204 -29.95 4.42 11.10
CA ASP A 204 -29.41 3.51 10.08
C ASP A 204 -28.57 4.22 8.99
N GLU A 205 -28.42 5.53 9.10
CA GLU A 205 -27.64 6.31 8.14
C GLU A 205 -26.16 6.39 8.52
N THR A 206 -25.30 6.49 7.52
CA THR A 206 -23.85 6.67 7.66
C THR A 206 -23.41 8.02 7.11
N LEU A 207 -22.27 8.51 7.57
CA LEU A 207 -21.66 9.72 6.98
C LEU A 207 -21.38 9.51 5.49
N SER A 208 -21.55 10.58 4.70
CA SER A 208 -21.18 10.53 3.28
C SER A 208 -19.67 10.36 3.09
N ILE A 209 -19.26 9.83 1.94
CA ILE A 209 -17.83 9.69 1.59
C ILE A 209 -17.14 11.06 1.59
N GLU A 210 -17.83 12.11 1.11
CA GLU A 210 -17.32 13.47 1.09
C GLU A 210 -17.04 13.98 2.52
N THR A 211 -18.01 13.79 3.43
CA THR A 211 -17.84 14.17 4.85
C THR A 211 -16.71 13.40 5.50
N ILE A 212 -16.61 12.09 5.24
CA ILE A 212 -15.51 11.27 5.76
C ILE A 212 -14.15 11.79 5.26
N ARG A 213 -14.06 12.14 3.96
CA ARG A 213 -12.84 12.73 3.41
C ARG A 213 -12.45 14.03 4.11
N GLU A 214 -13.40 14.96 4.28
CA GLU A 214 -13.14 16.21 4.97
C GLU A 214 -12.66 16.02 6.42
N LEU A 215 -13.09 14.95 7.08
CA LEU A 215 -12.65 14.59 8.43
C LEU A 215 -11.23 14.01 8.47
N MET A 216 -10.79 13.41 7.36
CA MET A 216 -9.53 12.65 7.29
C MET A 216 -8.35 13.49 6.77
N TYR A 217 -8.59 14.64 6.18
CA TYR A 217 -7.62 15.57 5.57
C TYR A 217 -7.75 16.98 6.12
#